data_48d7465a491bb9d5ba3ae98a89a2ae88
#
_entry.id   48d7465a491bb9d5ba3ae98a89a2ae88
#
_cell.length_a   1.000
_cell.length_b   1.000
_cell.length_c   1.000
_cell.angle_alpha   90.00
_cell.angle_beta   90.00
_cell.angle_gamma   90.00
#
_symmetry.space_group_name_H-M   'P 1'
#
loop_
_entity.id
_entity.type
_entity.pdbx_description
1 polymer ?
#
loop_
_entity_poly.entity_id
_entity_poly.type
_entity_poly.pdbx_seq_one_letter_code
_entity_poly.pdbx_strand_id
1 'polypeptide(L)'
;MTGGGGFEAIVLAAGAGTRFGGGKLLAPYGEGVLIEGALRAAFAAPVRTVTVVTGSDPSRVGAAVMAYARRIGQHERLQIVHAVDHAEGMGASLRRAAQALESDAEGVFVFLGDMPRIPASVLEPLAQAVRDGAPAAAATFGGKRGHPAVIGAGLIPQLLTLKGDAGARAVLQGLGDRLVLVEAPDDGVLFDVDKPGDLPGSTR
;
A
#
# COMPACT_ATOMS: atom_id res chain seq x y z
N MET A 1 -6.73 -7.70 -29.54
CA MET A 1 -6.60 -8.33 -28.21
C MET A 1 -6.99 -7.27 -27.21
N THR A 2 -8.24 -7.29 -26.73
CA THR A 2 -8.74 -6.39 -25.68
C THR A 2 -8.01 -6.78 -24.39
N GLY A 3 -7.02 -5.97 -23.99
CA GLY A 3 -6.44 -6.07 -22.68
C GLY A 3 -7.56 -5.84 -21.67
N GLY A 4 -8.05 -6.91 -21.06
CA GLY A 4 -8.98 -6.79 -19.96
C GLY A 4 -8.32 -5.98 -18.85
N GLY A 5 -9.05 -5.05 -18.28
CA GLY A 5 -8.62 -4.30 -17.12
C GLY A 5 -8.10 -5.22 -16.04
N GLY A 6 -7.24 -4.72 -15.16
CA GLY A 6 -6.71 -5.48 -14.04
C GLY A 6 -6.52 -4.58 -12.82
N PHE A 7 -6.32 -5.19 -11.65
CA PHE A 7 -5.97 -4.42 -10.48
C PHE A 7 -4.54 -3.90 -10.56
N GLU A 8 -4.29 -2.81 -9.85
CA GLU A 8 -2.96 -2.25 -9.60
C GLU A 8 -2.71 -2.11 -8.10
N ALA A 9 -1.46 -1.94 -7.72
CA ALA A 9 -1.10 -1.71 -6.32
C ALA A 9 -0.34 -0.41 -6.16
N ILE A 10 -0.62 0.30 -5.07
CA ILE A 10 0.14 1.44 -4.57
C ILE A 10 0.75 1.04 -3.23
N VAL A 11 2.05 1.25 -3.07
CA VAL A 11 2.76 1.14 -1.79
C VAL A 11 3.21 2.53 -1.38
N LEU A 12 2.62 3.07 -0.30
CA LEU A 12 2.97 4.39 0.22
C LEU A 12 4.26 4.31 1.04
N ALA A 13 5.31 4.93 0.53
CA ALA A 13 6.67 4.91 1.08
C ALA A 13 7.27 6.33 1.18
N ALA A 14 6.43 7.36 1.25
CA ALA A 14 6.85 8.77 1.18
C ALA A 14 7.10 9.40 2.55
N GLY A 15 6.68 8.77 3.64
CA GLY A 15 6.77 9.30 5.00
C GLY A 15 8.20 9.46 5.50
N ALA A 16 8.48 10.56 6.23
CA ALA A 16 9.80 10.85 6.79
C ALA A 16 10.21 9.95 7.97
N GLY A 17 9.26 9.22 8.58
CA GLY A 17 9.54 8.35 9.73
C GLY A 17 10.13 9.09 10.93
N THR A 18 9.68 10.32 11.21
CA THR A 18 10.27 11.21 12.23
C THR A 18 10.27 10.62 13.63
N ARG A 19 9.21 9.88 14.01
CA ARG A 19 9.14 9.17 15.30
C ARG A 19 10.15 8.03 15.43
N PHE A 20 10.59 7.50 14.30
CA PHE A 20 11.61 6.46 14.20
C PHE A 20 13.04 7.04 14.23
N GLY A 21 13.19 8.32 14.00
CA GLY A 21 14.48 8.99 13.84
C GLY A 21 14.97 9.07 12.38
N GLY A 22 14.12 8.77 11.42
CA GLY A 22 14.43 8.74 9.99
C GLY A 22 14.83 7.34 9.49
N GLY A 23 14.75 7.12 8.18
CA GLY A 23 15.18 5.88 7.54
C GLY A 23 14.37 4.62 7.91
N LYS A 24 13.19 4.77 8.50
CA LYS A 24 12.33 3.68 8.99
C LYS A 24 12.18 2.53 8.00
N LEU A 25 11.85 2.82 6.76
CA LEU A 25 11.58 1.82 5.72
C LEU A 25 12.80 0.99 5.33
N LEU A 26 14.00 1.49 5.63
CA LEU A 26 15.28 0.84 5.36
C LEU A 26 15.89 0.20 6.62
N ALA A 27 15.17 0.22 7.75
CA ALA A 27 15.60 -0.46 8.97
C ALA A 27 15.64 -1.98 8.73
N PRO A 28 16.63 -2.71 9.31
CA PRO A 28 16.67 -4.16 9.22
C PRO A 28 15.39 -4.81 9.73
N TYR A 29 14.81 -5.72 8.95
CA TYR A 29 13.60 -6.46 9.29
C TYR A 29 13.67 -7.87 8.67
N GLY A 30 13.77 -8.90 9.50
CA GLY A 30 14.01 -10.25 9.04
C GLY A 30 15.34 -10.35 8.26
N GLU A 31 15.29 -10.93 7.06
CA GLU A 31 16.47 -11.08 6.19
C GLU A 31 16.72 -9.88 5.26
N GLY A 32 15.92 -8.82 5.38
CA GLY A 32 15.98 -7.65 4.51
C GLY A 32 15.71 -6.34 5.25
N VAL A 33 14.98 -5.45 4.62
CA VAL A 33 14.57 -4.16 5.20
C VAL A 33 13.04 -4.07 5.32
N LEU A 34 12.56 -3.20 6.19
CA LEU A 34 11.15 -3.11 6.59
C LEU A 34 10.18 -3.05 5.40
N ILE A 35 10.46 -2.22 4.40
CA ILE A 35 9.58 -2.04 3.24
C ILE A 35 9.37 -3.33 2.44
N GLU A 36 10.32 -4.27 2.49
CA GLU A 36 10.23 -5.53 1.73
C GLU A 36 9.04 -6.39 2.15
N GLY A 37 8.57 -6.26 3.40
CA GLY A 37 7.36 -6.95 3.85
C GLY A 37 6.10 -6.46 3.12
N ALA A 38 5.93 -5.15 2.99
CA ALA A 38 4.82 -4.57 2.22
C ALA A 38 4.95 -4.87 0.72
N LEU A 39 6.15 -4.82 0.17
CA LEU A 39 6.42 -5.19 -1.23
C LEU A 39 6.07 -6.65 -1.51
N ARG A 40 6.42 -7.56 -0.60
CA ARG A 40 6.05 -8.99 -0.72
C ARG A 40 4.54 -9.16 -0.86
N ALA A 41 3.76 -8.49 -0.02
CA ALA A 41 2.30 -8.53 -0.10
C ALA A 41 1.79 -7.90 -1.40
N ALA A 42 2.32 -6.75 -1.80
CA ALA A 42 1.90 -6.05 -3.01
C ALA A 42 2.17 -6.88 -4.28
N PHE A 43 3.35 -7.51 -4.40
CA PHE A 43 3.68 -8.38 -5.54
C PHE A 43 2.93 -9.72 -5.53
N ALA A 44 2.47 -10.18 -4.36
CA ALA A 44 1.63 -11.38 -4.22
C ALA A 44 0.15 -11.10 -4.52
N ALA A 45 -0.28 -9.84 -4.52
CA ALA A 45 -1.64 -9.47 -4.86
C ALA A 45 -1.94 -9.72 -6.37
N PRO A 46 -3.21 -9.94 -6.73
CA PRO A 46 -3.62 -10.17 -8.12
C PRO A 46 -3.61 -8.86 -8.93
N VAL A 47 -2.44 -8.26 -9.06
CA VAL A 47 -2.23 -6.95 -9.71
C VAL A 47 -1.28 -7.04 -10.88
N ARG A 48 -1.46 -6.20 -11.89
CA ARG A 48 -0.56 -6.11 -13.06
C ARG A 48 0.67 -5.25 -12.79
N THR A 49 0.54 -4.20 -11.97
CA THR A 49 1.58 -3.21 -11.68
C THR A 49 1.63 -2.90 -10.19
N VAL A 50 2.83 -2.69 -9.66
CA VAL A 50 3.08 -2.20 -8.29
C VAL A 50 3.78 -0.85 -8.38
N THR A 51 3.08 0.20 -7.98
CA THR A 51 3.59 1.57 -7.93
C THR A 51 4.03 1.91 -6.50
N VAL A 52 5.33 2.16 -6.30
CA VAL A 52 5.87 2.60 -5.02
C VAL A 52 6.04 4.12 -5.03
N VAL A 53 5.43 4.78 -4.05
CA VAL A 53 5.51 6.24 -3.91
C VAL A 53 6.56 6.61 -2.89
N THR A 54 7.64 7.22 -3.36
CA THR A 54 8.72 7.73 -2.51
C THR A 54 8.54 9.21 -2.18
N GLY A 55 9.16 9.68 -1.09
CA GLY A 55 9.06 11.09 -0.65
C GLY A 55 10.35 11.58 0.00
N SER A 56 10.51 11.43 1.31
CA SER A 56 11.61 12.01 2.08
C SER A 56 13.01 11.48 1.74
N ASP A 57 13.11 10.24 1.26
CA ASP A 57 14.40 9.62 0.87
C ASP A 57 14.22 8.82 -0.44
N PRO A 58 13.96 9.50 -1.56
CA PRO A 58 13.58 8.83 -2.80
C PRO A 58 14.69 7.94 -3.37
N SER A 59 15.95 8.37 -3.24
CA SER A 59 17.08 7.66 -3.81
C SER A 59 17.33 6.32 -3.09
N ARG A 60 17.40 6.34 -1.76
CA ARG A 60 17.71 5.13 -0.98
C ARG A 60 16.53 4.16 -0.96
N VAL A 61 15.31 4.67 -0.75
CA VAL A 61 14.09 3.84 -0.79
C VAL A 61 13.91 3.27 -2.19
N GLY A 62 14.03 4.08 -3.24
CA GLY A 62 13.93 3.61 -4.63
C GLY A 62 14.95 2.53 -4.98
N ALA A 63 16.22 2.68 -4.54
CA ALA A 63 17.26 1.67 -4.73
C ALA A 63 16.92 0.34 -4.04
N ALA A 64 16.44 0.38 -2.78
CA ALA A 64 16.03 -0.82 -2.03
C ALA A 64 14.84 -1.53 -2.69
N VAL A 65 13.82 -0.78 -3.11
CA VAL A 65 12.64 -1.30 -3.81
C VAL A 65 13.02 -1.98 -5.13
N MET A 66 13.88 -1.33 -5.93
CA MET A 66 14.36 -1.89 -7.20
C MET A 66 15.20 -3.16 -6.97
N ALA A 67 16.08 -3.15 -5.95
CA ALA A 67 16.89 -4.33 -5.60
C ALA A 67 15.99 -5.51 -5.20
N TYR A 68 14.95 -5.26 -4.38
CA TYR A 68 13.98 -6.28 -4.02
C TYR A 68 13.26 -6.83 -5.24
N ALA A 69 12.69 -5.96 -6.10
CA ALA A 69 11.92 -6.39 -7.26
C ALA A 69 12.77 -7.21 -8.25
N ARG A 70 14.06 -6.85 -8.44
CA ARG A 70 15.01 -7.66 -9.23
C ARG A 70 15.27 -9.01 -8.60
N ARG A 71 15.48 -9.07 -7.28
CA ARG A 71 15.73 -10.32 -6.54
C ARG A 71 14.60 -11.34 -6.71
N ILE A 72 13.35 -10.87 -6.79
CA ILE A 72 12.17 -11.72 -6.99
C ILE A 72 11.74 -11.84 -8.46
N GLY A 73 12.48 -11.27 -9.42
CA GLY A 73 12.18 -11.32 -10.86
C GLY A 73 10.93 -10.53 -11.28
N GLN A 74 10.50 -9.51 -10.51
CA GLN A 74 9.27 -8.75 -10.73
C GLN A 74 9.50 -7.28 -11.10
N HIS A 75 10.72 -6.92 -11.49
CA HIS A 75 11.08 -5.52 -11.73
C HIS A 75 10.35 -4.87 -12.91
N GLU A 76 9.87 -5.66 -13.88
CA GLU A 76 9.07 -5.16 -15.00
C GLU A 76 7.67 -4.70 -14.57
N ARG A 77 7.16 -5.23 -13.47
CA ARG A 77 5.87 -4.82 -12.88
C ARG A 77 6.00 -3.66 -11.91
N LEU A 78 7.23 -3.18 -11.66
CA LEU A 78 7.50 -2.11 -10.70
C LEU A 78 7.49 -0.75 -11.38
N GLN A 79 6.75 0.19 -10.80
CA GLN A 79 6.89 1.63 -11.06
C GLN A 79 7.32 2.33 -9.77
N ILE A 80 8.19 3.34 -9.89
CA ILE A 80 8.59 4.19 -8.75
C ILE A 80 8.22 5.63 -9.10
N VAL A 81 7.38 6.23 -8.25
CA VAL A 81 6.90 7.60 -8.41
C VAL A 81 7.40 8.43 -7.22
N HIS A 82 7.95 9.60 -7.48
CA HIS A 82 8.35 10.53 -6.44
C HIS A 82 7.24 11.58 -6.20
N ALA A 83 6.74 11.63 -4.96
CA ALA A 83 5.81 12.66 -4.51
C ALA A 83 6.61 13.86 -3.97
N VAL A 84 6.84 14.86 -4.81
CA VAL A 84 7.58 16.08 -4.43
C VAL A 84 6.85 16.89 -3.35
N ASP A 85 5.54 16.74 -3.29
CA ASP A 85 4.61 17.36 -2.35
C ASP A 85 4.27 16.48 -1.13
N HIS A 86 5.07 15.42 -0.87
CA HIS A 86 4.84 14.47 0.23
C HIS A 86 4.73 15.12 1.62
N ALA A 87 5.35 16.30 1.81
CA ALA A 87 5.27 17.06 3.05
C ALA A 87 3.87 17.62 3.35
N GLU A 88 2.99 17.71 2.33
CA GLU A 88 1.58 18.08 2.52
C GLU A 88 0.76 16.97 3.20
N GLY A 89 1.30 15.74 3.32
CA GLY A 89 0.67 14.60 3.99
C GLY A 89 0.44 13.40 3.07
N MET A 90 -0.18 12.37 3.64
CA MET A 90 -0.42 11.08 2.95
C MET A 90 -1.31 11.23 1.70
N GLY A 91 -2.27 12.17 1.73
CA GLY A 91 -3.17 12.43 0.60
C GLY A 91 -2.44 12.88 -0.64
N ALA A 92 -1.40 13.73 -0.50
CA ALA A 92 -0.58 14.17 -1.63
C ALA A 92 0.14 12.99 -2.27
N SER A 93 0.75 12.11 -1.46
CA SER A 93 1.43 10.91 -1.94
C SER A 93 0.48 9.96 -2.66
N LEU A 94 -0.72 9.72 -2.10
CA LEU A 94 -1.72 8.86 -2.72
C LEU A 94 -2.29 9.46 -4.00
N ARG A 95 -2.56 10.78 -4.03
CA ARG A 95 -2.94 11.52 -5.23
C ARG A 95 -1.90 11.36 -6.34
N ARG A 96 -0.62 11.51 -6.01
CA ARG A 96 0.48 11.36 -6.97
C ARG A 96 0.56 9.95 -7.55
N ALA A 97 0.35 8.90 -6.72
CA ALA A 97 0.28 7.53 -7.18
C ALA A 97 -0.93 7.28 -8.09
N ALA A 98 -2.10 7.81 -7.72
CA ALA A 98 -3.32 7.63 -8.49
C ALA A 98 -3.23 8.25 -9.90
N GLN A 99 -2.40 9.28 -10.09
CA GLN A 99 -2.12 9.85 -11.43
C GLN A 99 -1.31 8.92 -12.34
N ALA A 100 -0.63 7.92 -11.77
CA ALA A 100 0.18 6.95 -12.51
C ALA A 100 -0.57 5.65 -12.82
N LEU A 101 -1.81 5.49 -12.33
CA LEU A 101 -2.65 4.32 -12.64
C LEU A 101 -3.08 4.36 -14.10
N GLU A 102 -3.17 3.18 -14.70
CA GLU A 102 -3.73 3.04 -16.04
C GLU A 102 -5.23 3.33 -16.06
N SER A 103 -5.72 3.91 -17.14
CA SER A 103 -7.12 4.36 -17.27
C SER A 103 -8.15 3.23 -17.25
N ASP A 104 -7.73 1.99 -17.50
CA ASP A 104 -8.54 0.78 -17.49
C ASP A 104 -8.40 -0.05 -16.20
N ALA A 105 -7.79 0.50 -15.15
CA ALA A 105 -7.66 -0.19 -13.87
C ALA A 105 -9.04 -0.54 -13.28
N GLU A 106 -9.28 -1.82 -12.98
CA GLU A 106 -10.50 -2.30 -12.30
C GLU A 106 -10.58 -1.81 -10.86
N GLY A 107 -9.43 -1.56 -10.25
CA GLY A 107 -9.28 -1.06 -8.91
C GLY A 107 -7.82 -1.01 -8.49
N VAL A 108 -7.59 -0.46 -7.30
CA VAL A 108 -6.24 -0.27 -6.77
C VAL A 108 -6.14 -0.74 -5.32
N PHE A 109 -5.16 -1.60 -5.05
CA PHE A 109 -4.74 -1.93 -3.71
C PHE A 109 -3.90 -0.80 -3.12
N VAL A 110 -4.15 -0.43 -1.88
CA VAL A 110 -3.36 0.56 -1.14
C VAL A 110 -2.69 -0.11 0.05
N PHE A 111 -1.36 -0.21 -0.02
CA PHE A 111 -0.49 -0.72 1.03
C PHE A 111 0.27 0.42 1.71
N LEU A 112 0.64 0.23 2.98
CA LEU A 112 1.56 1.10 3.69
C LEU A 112 2.94 0.42 3.76
N GLY A 113 4.00 1.14 3.42
CA GLY A 113 5.36 0.59 3.34
C GLY A 113 5.94 0.12 4.68
N ASP A 114 5.36 0.54 5.79
CA ASP A 114 5.75 0.20 7.16
C ASP A 114 4.92 -0.94 7.77
N MET A 115 4.07 -1.60 6.99
CA MET A 115 3.26 -2.75 7.43
C MET A 115 3.80 -4.07 6.84
N PRO A 116 4.75 -4.71 7.52
CA PRO A 116 5.50 -5.84 6.94
C PRO A 116 4.81 -7.20 7.05
N ARG A 117 3.67 -7.31 7.75
CA ARG A 117 3.05 -8.58 8.15
C ARG A 117 1.74 -8.90 7.43
N ILE A 118 1.43 -8.25 6.32
CA ILE A 118 0.17 -8.47 5.60
C ILE A 118 0.05 -9.95 5.17
N PRO A 119 -0.98 -10.69 5.63
CA PRO A 119 -1.21 -12.08 5.22
C PRO A 119 -1.62 -12.14 3.75
N ALA A 120 -1.02 -13.07 2.98
CA ALA A 120 -1.37 -13.23 1.56
C ALA A 120 -2.83 -13.70 1.36
N SER A 121 -3.40 -14.41 2.35
CA SER A 121 -4.76 -14.95 2.29
C SER A 121 -5.87 -13.90 2.17
N VAL A 122 -5.61 -12.63 2.53
CA VAL A 122 -6.62 -11.56 2.41
C VAL A 122 -6.65 -10.93 1.01
N LEU A 123 -5.60 -11.12 0.20
CA LEU A 123 -5.42 -10.36 -1.04
C LEU A 123 -6.44 -10.71 -2.11
N GLU A 124 -6.63 -12.00 -2.40
CA GLU A 124 -7.62 -12.43 -3.39
C GLU A 124 -9.06 -12.15 -2.94
N PRO A 125 -9.48 -12.42 -1.69
CA PRO A 125 -10.82 -12.06 -1.22
C PRO A 125 -11.12 -10.56 -1.32
N LEU A 126 -10.15 -9.69 -1.09
CA LEU A 126 -10.32 -8.24 -1.26
C LEU A 126 -10.56 -7.86 -2.73
N ALA A 127 -9.79 -8.43 -3.66
CA ALA A 127 -9.99 -8.20 -5.08
C ALA A 127 -11.36 -8.73 -5.54
N GLN A 128 -11.71 -9.94 -5.07
CA GLN A 128 -12.97 -10.57 -5.43
C GLN A 128 -14.18 -9.76 -4.97
N ALA A 129 -14.16 -9.19 -3.77
CA ALA A 129 -15.23 -8.32 -3.30
C ALA A 129 -15.49 -7.14 -4.25
N VAL A 130 -14.42 -6.54 -4.80
CA VAL A 130 -14.57 -5.45 -5.77
C VAL A 130 -15.04 -5.96 -7.13
N ARG A 131 -14.58 -7.12 -7.61
CA ARG A 131 -15.10 -7.77 -8.82
C ARG A 131 -16.58 -8.10 -8.70
N ASP A 132 -17.04 -8.46 -7.50
CA ASP A 132 -18.45 -8.76 -7.20
C ASP A 132 -19.30 -7.48 -7.06
N GLY A 133 -18.71 -6.31 -7.30
CA GLY A 133 -19.42 -5.03 -7.38
C GLY A 133 -19.32 -4.15 -6.14
N ALA A 134 -18.58 -4.53 -5.10
CA ALA A 134 -18.32 -3.63 -3.98
C ALA A 134 -17.52 -2.41 -4.47
N PRO A 135 -17.88 -1.17 -4.07
CA PRO A 135 -17.11 0.02 -4.45
C PRO A 135 -15.70 0.03 -3.85
N ALA A 136 -15.50 -0.66 -2.71
CA ALA A 136 -14.22 -0.86 -2.07
C ALA A 136 -14.29 -2.04 -1.09
N ALA A 137 -13.11 -2.59 -0.75
CA ALA A 137 -12.95 -3.58 0.29
C ALA A 137 -11.74 -3.23 1.18
N ALA A 138 -11.73 -3.68 2.43
CA ALA A 138 -10.62 -3.46 3.34
C ALA A 138 -10.39 -4.69 4.24
N ALA A 139 -9.13 -4.98 4.54
CA ALA A 139 -8.80 -5.99 5.53
C ALA A 139 -9.22 -5.54 6.93
N THR A 140 -9.62 -6.49 7.76
CA THR A 140 -10.01 -6.25 9.16
C THR A 140 -9.49 -7.37 10.04
N PHE A 141 -9.27 -7.09 11.32
CA PHE A 141 -8.98 -8.09 12.33
C PHE A 141 -9.59 -7.67 13.66
N GLY A 142 -10.37 -8.57 14.27
CA GLY A 142 -11.06 -8.31 15.52
C GLY A 142 -11.96 -7.07 15.48
N GLY A 143 -12.64 -6.83 14.35
CA GLY A 143 -13.54 -5.69 14.13
C GLY A 143 -12.84 -4.36 13.87
N LYS A 144 -11.49 -4.34 13.81
CA LYS A 144 -10.71 -3.14 13.48
C LYS A 144 -10.26 -3.19 12.02
N ARG A 145 -10.56 -2.11 11.28
CA ARG A 145 -10.14 -1.98 9.89
C ARG A 145 -8.62 -1.70 9.80
N GLY A 146 -7.94 -2.48 8.97
CA GLY A 146 -6.52 -2.39 8.68
C GLY A 146 -6.21 -2.15 7.20
N HIS A 147 -5.05 -2.64 6.77
CA HIS A 147 -4.55 -2.62 5.40
C HIS A 147 -4.24 -4.04 4.91
N PRO A 148 -4.23 -4.27 3.58
CA PRO A 148 -4.53 -3.31 2.53
C PRO A 148 -6.02 -3.00 2.42
N ALA A 149 -6.32 -1.89 1.74
CA ALA A 149 -7.64 -1.62 1.20
C ALA A 149 -7.61 -1.71 -0.33
N VAL A 150 -8.73 -2.09 -0.93
CA VAL A 150 -8.93 -2.06 -2.39
C VAL A 150 -10.00 -1.05 -2.71
N ILE A 151 -9.69 -0.16 -3.64
CA ILE A 151 -10.58 0.90 -4.11
C ILE A 151 -10.94 0.58 -5.54
N GLY A 152 -12.23 0.36 -5.82
CA GLY A 152 -12.72 0.06 -7.15
C GLY A 152 -12.62 1.25 -8.11
N ALA A 153 -12.64 0.97 -9.41
CA ALA A 153 -12.46 1.95 -10.49
C ALA A 153 -13.31 3.21 -10.31
N GLY A 154 -14.58 3.06 -9.93
CA GLY A 154 -15.50 4.19 -9.74
C GLY A 154 -15.11 5.19 -8.64
N LEU A 155 -14.20 4.81 -7.74
CA LEU A 155 -13.71 5.66 -6.66
C LEU A 155 -12.30 6.21 -6.90
N ILE A 156 -11.55 5.71 -7.90
CA ILE A 156 -10.21 6.21 -8.23
C ILE A 156 -10.19 7.73 -8.45
N PRO A 157 -11.18 8.35 -9.12
CA PRO A 157 -11.21 9.81 -9.26
C PRO A 157 -11.20 10.57 -7.94
N GLN A 158 -11.72 10.00 -6.85
CA GLN A 158 -11.67 10.64 -5.53
C GLN A 158 -10.24 10.67 -4.97
N LEU A 159 -9.38 9.69 -5.30
CA LEU A 159 -7.98 9.70 -4.92
C LEU A 159 -7.22 10.89 -5.50
N LEU A 160 -7.61 11.33 -6.70
CA LEU A 160 -6.99 12.47 -7.40
C LEU A 160 -7.29 13.82 -6.73
N THR A 161 -8.28 13.87 -5.83
CA THR A 161 -8.69 15.09 -5.12
C THR A 161 -8.22 15.16 -3.67
N LEU A 162 -7.53 14.13 -3.18
CA LEU A 162 -7.06 14.04 -1.79
C LEU A 162 -6.06 15.15 -1.46
N LYS A 163 -6.14 15.66 -0.23
CA LYS A 163 -5.26 16.71 0.31
C LYS A 163 -4.86 16.39 1.75
N GLY A 164 -3.74 16.94 2.19
CA GLY A 164 -3.24 16.80 3.55
C GLY A 164 -3.07 15.34 3.96
N ASP A 165 -3.40 15.02 5.20
CA ASP A 165 -3.29 13.66 5.75
C ASP A 165 -4.49 12.75 5.44
N ALA A 166 -5.42 13.21 4.60
CA ALA A 166 -6.58 12.42 4.17
C ALA A 166 -6.15 11.34 3.18
N GLY A 167 -5.66 10.21 3.69
CA GLY A 167 -5.36 9.02 2.89
C GLY A 167 -6.61 8.31 2.37
N ALA A 168 -6.47 7.08 1.92
CA ALA A 168 -7.58 6.22 1.47
C ALA A 168 -8.72 6.12 2.50
N ARG A 169 -8.42 6.31 3.79
CA ARG A 169 -9.40 6.31 4.89
C ARG A 169 -10.57 7.27 4.64
N ALA A 170 -10.31 8.45 4.09
CA ALA A 170 -11.36 9.44 3.83
C ALA A 170 -12.37 8.93 2.78
N VAL A 171 -11.86 8.29 1.71
CA VAL A 171 -12.71 7.67 0.67
C VAL A 171 -13.55 6.53 1.26
N LEU A 172 -12.93 5.68 2.08
CA LEU A 172 -13.58 4.51 2.67
C LEU A 172 -14.64 4.87 3.73
N GLN A 173 -14.43 5.95 4.51
CA GLN A 173 -15.39 6.37 5.54
C GLN A 173 -16.76 6.77 4.97
N GLY A 174 -16.79 7.33 3.76
CA GLY A 174 -18.02 7.73 3.08
C GLY A 174 -18.88 6.56 2.57
N LEU A 175 -18.39 5.32 2.64
CA LEU A 175 -19.07 4.16 2.05
C LEU A 175 -20.08 3.50 3.00
N GLY A 176 -19.89 3.63 4.33
CA GLY A 176 -20.74 2.93 5.30
C GLY A 176 -20.79 1.43 5.02
N ASP A 177 -22.00 0.87 4.96
CA ASP A 177 -22.25 -0.56 4.74
C ASP A 177 -21.87 -1.06 3.32
N ARG A 178 -21.54 -0.16 2.40
CA ARG A 178 -21.06 -0.54 1.06
C ARG A 178 -19.58 -0.93 1.04
N LEU A 179 -18.84 -0.68 2.13
CA LEU A 179 -17.48 -1.15 2.29
C LEU A 179 -17.48 -2.61 2.72
N VAL A 180 -16.93 -3.49 1.89
CA VAL A 180 -16.77 -4.90 2.26
C VAL A 180 -15.56 -5.06 3.17
N LEU A 181 -15.74 -5.74 4.30
CA LEU A 181 -14.67 -6.05 5.24
C LEU A 181 -14.28 -7.52 5.10
N VAL A 182 -12.99 -7.78 4.92
CA VAL A 182 -12.41 -9.12 4.81
C VAL A 182 -11.61 -9.40 6.08
N GLU A 183 -12.07 -10.37 6.88
CA GLU A 183 -11.39 -10.74 8.14
C GLU A 183 -10.06 -11.43 7.84
N ALA A 184 -9.00 -10.95 8.47
CA ALA A 184 -7.66 -11.51 8.38
C ALA A 184 -7.46 -12.62 9.44
N PRO A 185 -6.56 -13.59 9.19
CA PRO A 185 -6.28 -14.65 10.14
C PRO A 185 -5.50 -14.19 11.38
N ASP A 186 -4.84 -13.04 11.31
CA ASP A 186 -4.04 -12.46 12.39
C ASP A 186 -4.01 -10.92 12.31
N ASP A 187 -3.36 -10.30 13.28
CA ASP A 187 -3.26 -8.84 13.44
C ASP A 187 -2.28 -8.15 12.47
N GLY A 188 -1.65 -8.89 11.55
CA GLY A 188 -0.68 -8.35 10.59
C GLY A 188 -1.23 -7.21 9.74
N VAL A 189 -2.55 -7.21 9.51
CA VAL A 189 -3.27 -6.12 8.79
C VAL A 189 -3.43 -4.84 9.61
N LEU A 190 -3.12 -4.89 10.92
CA LEU A 190 -3.14 -3.76 11.84
C LEU A 190 -1.74 -3.36 12.31
N PHE A 191 -0.74 -4.21 12.02
CA PHE A 191 0.62 -4.03 12.54
C PHE A 191 1.43 -3.11 11.63
N ASP A 192 1.76 -1.93 12.14
CA ASP A 192 2.72 -1.00 11.57
C ASP A 192 3.92 -0.80 12.50
N VAL A 193 5.08 -0.49 11.94
CA VAL A 193 6.29 -0.16 12.68
C VAL A 193 6.40 1.34 12.81
N ASP A 194 6.14 1.90 14.00
CA ASP A 194 6.22 3.36 14.27
C ASP A 194 7.50 3.78 14.97
N LYS A 195 8.06 2.89 15.79
CA LYS A 195 9.21 3.15 16.66
C LYS A 195 10.27 2.06 16.47
N PRO A 196 11.55 2.33 16.78
CA PRO A 196 12.58 1.29 16.79
C PRO A 196 12.23 0.07 17.64
N GLY A 197 11.51 0.27 18.76
CA GLY A 197 11.06 -0.81 19.65
C GLY A 197 10.00 -1.75 19.05
N ASP A 198 9.37 -1.41 17.94
CA ASP A 198 8.41 -2.26 17.24
C ASP A 198 9.12 -3.27 16.31
N LEU A 199 10.44 -3.11 16.11
CA LEU A 199 11.24 -4.04 15.32
C LEU A 199 11.52 -5.34 16.11
N PRO A 200 11.50 -6.52 15.44
CA PRO A 200 11.89 -7.78 16.06
C PRO A 200 13.33 -7.71 16.59
N GLY A 201 13.54 -8.15 17.82
CA GLY A 201 14.88 -8.18 18.45
C GLY A 201 15.35 -6.86 19.07
N SER A 202 14.53 -5.81 19.09
CA SER A 202 14.77 -4.61 19.91
C SER A 202 14.58 -4.97 21.37
N THR A 203 15.68 -5.23 22.07
CA THR A 203 15.67 -5.43 23.53
C THR A 203 15.19 -4.12 24.19
N ARG A 204 14.19 -4.23 25.05
CA ARG A 204 13.73 -3.14 25.93
C ARG A 204 14.81 -2.80 26.95
#